data_4c002cc5d6f71ca4d696a13751660248
#
_entry.id   4c002cc5d6f71ca4d696a13751660248
#
_cell.length_a   1.000
_cell.length_b   1.000
_cell.length_c   1.000
_cell.angle_alpha   90.00
_cell.angle_beta   90.00
_cell.angle_gamma   90.00
#
_symmetry.space_group_name_H-M   'P 1'
#
loop_
_entity.id
_entity.type
_entity.pdbx_description
1 polymer ?
#
loop_
_entity_poly.entity_id
_entity_poly.type
_entity_poly.pdbx_seq_one_letter_code
_entity_poly.pdbx_strand_id
1 'polypeptide(L)'
;AASDVYKRQMIISQGKDYVDGIRLVQEKIKGSCSMLLLTEQGIIAARDKYGRSPILVGRGDNGYAVSSETCSFPNLGYELCYDIRPGEIVRLTADGYESLNQPGKKMQICSFLWVYYGYPACEYEGKNVEEMRFHTGFEMGKKDDIEADFVSGIPDSGVGMALGYAVGKQIPYRRGIVKYTPTWPRSFTPSNQAMRELVAKMKLIPNKSMLDGKRVVFCDDSIVRGTQLRDNVSDLYRYGAKEVHMRISCPPLLYPCKFLNFTASKSEMELITRRTIAEIEGNPDKNVAAYARTGSPQYNCMVNCICKKLNITSLKSVSYTHLRAHE
;
A
#
# COMPACT_ATOMS: atom_id res chain seq x y z
N ALA A 1 -1.63 -12.18 16.89
CA ALA A 1 -1.30 -10.83 17.42
C ALA A 1 -0.76 -10.91 18.85
N ALA A 2 -1.48 -11.52 19.81
CA ALA A 2 -1.02 -11.59 21.21
C ALA A 2 0.36 -12.24 21.37
N SER A 3 0.63 -13.34 20.66
CA SER A 3 1.91 -14.05 20.74
C SER A 3 3.12 -13.19 20.34
N ASP A 4 2.94 -12.25 19.44
CA ASP A 4 4.03 -11.37 18.97
C ASP A 4 4.34 -10.28 19.98
N VAL A 5 3.33 -9.78 20.71
CA VAL A 5 3.52 -8.83 21.81
C VAL A 5 4.32 -9.47 22.93
N TYR A 6 3.94 -10.67 23.38
CA TYR A 6 4.66 -11.39 24.43
C TYR A 6 6.11 -11.69 24.05
N LYS A 7 6.38 -12.09 22.80
CA LYS A 7 7.76 -12.33 22.35
C LYS A 7 8.61 -11.06 22.42
N ARG A 8 8.05 -9.89 22.07
CA ARG A 8 8.76 -8.63 22.20
C ARG A 8 9.02 -8.25 23.65
N GLN A 9 8.03 -8.42 24.53
CA GLN A 9 8.21 -8.22 25.96
C GLN A 9 9.31 -9.10 26.55
N MET A 10 9.34 -10.39 26.17
CA MET A 10 10.40 -11.32 26.58
C MET A 10 11.80 -10.90 26.11
N ILE A 11 11.90 -10.26 24.94
CA ILE A 11 13.19 -9.74 24.46
C ILE A 11 13.57 -8.48 25.22
N ILE A 12 12.62 -7.56 25.44
CA ILE A 12 12.85 -6.32 26.19
C ILE A 12 13.32 -6.62 27.60
N SER A 13 12.74 -7.63 28.27
CA SER A 13 13.13 -8.03 29.62
C SER A 13 14.55 -8.63 29.76
N GLN A 14 15.22 -8.92 28.65
CA GLN A 14 16.62 -9.36 28.63
C GLN A 14 17.61 -8.18 28.66
N GLY A 15 17.15 -6.95 28.43
CA GLY A 15 17.97 -5.76 28.49
C GLY A 15 18.22 -5.31 29.95
N LYS A 16 19.25 -4.49 30.14
CA LYS A 16 19.59 -3.89 31.45
C LYS A 16 18.59 -2.82 31.86
N ASP A 17 17.98 -2.21 30.87
CA ASP A 17 16.92 -1.21 30.98
C ASP A 17 16.01 -1.28 29.72
N TYR A 18 15.00 -0.42 29.66
CA TYR A 18 14.07 -0.40 28.51
C TYR A 18 14.74 -0.07 27.19
N VAL A 19 15.73 0.83 27.19
CA VAL A 19 16.44 1.25 25.96
C VAL A 19 17.26 0.09 25.41
N ASP A 20 18.03 -0.58 26.27
CA ASP A 20 18.83 -1.74 25.89
C ASP A 20 17.92 -2.89 25.42
N GLY A 21 16.83 -3.17 26.12
CA GLY A 21 15.87 -4.18 25.71
C GLY A 21 15.18 -3.89 24.37
N ILE A 22 14.81 -2.64 24.11
CA ILE A 22 14.23 -2.22 22.83
C ILE A 22 15.27 -2.35 21.68
N ARG A 23 16.54 -1.99 21.94
CA ARG A 23 17.63 -2.22 20.98
C ARG A 23 17.78 -3.69 20.61
N LEU A 24 17.70 -4.59 21.59
CA LEU A 24 17.70 -6.04 21.32
C LEU A 24 16.55 -6.44 20.40
N VAL A 25 15.34 -5.88 20.58
CA VAL A 25 14.22 -6.11 19.67
C VAL A 25 14.52 -5.59 18.27
N GLN A 26 15.02 -4.37 18.14
CA GLN A 26 15.38 -3.76 16.84
C GLN A 26 16.45 -4.56 16.09
N GLU A 27 17.37 -5.22 16.80
CA GLU A 27 18.39 -6.08 16.20
C GLU A 27 17.88 -7.47 15.81
N LYS A 28 17.09 -8.10 16.68
CA LYS A 28 16.58 -9.47 16.46
C LYS A 28 15.45 -9.53 15.43
N ILE A 29 14.61 -8.49 15.35
CA ILE A 29 13.50 -8.46 14.40
C ILE A 29 13.96 -7.94 13.05
N LYS A 30 13.90 -8.79 12.02
CA LYS A 30 14.30 -8.45 10.65
C LYS A 30 13.23 -7.68 9.86
N GLY A 31 12.08 -7.37 10.44
CA GLY A 31 10.95 -6.71 9.83
C GLY A 31 10.69 -5.30 10.37
N SER A 32 9.56 -4.71 9.99
CA SER A 32 9.03 -3.50 10.62
C SER A 32 8.59 -3.82 12.04
N CYS A 33 9.00 -3.00 12.98
CA CYS A 33 8.63 -3.13 14.38
C CYS A 33 8.59 -1.75 15.04
N SER A 34 7.50 -1.04 14.79
CA SER A 34 7.17 0.18 15.54
C SER A 34 6.51 -0.21 16.87
N MET A 35 6.94 0.37 17.96
CA MET A 35 6.51 -0.02 19.31
C MET A 35 6.16 1.20 20.16
N LEU A 36 5.13 1.03 20.97
CA LEU A 36 4.80 1.92 22.08
C LEU A 36 4.80 1.10 23.37
N LEU A 37 5.54 1.54 24.35
CA LEU A 37 5.64 0.92 25.67
C LEU A 37 5.20 1.91 26.73
N LEU A 38 4.12 1.60 27.45
CA LEU A 38 3.69 2.37 28.59
C LEU A 38 4.53 1.98 29.82
N THR A 39 5.13 2.98 30.47
CA THR A 39 5.96 2.81 31.65
C THR A 39 5.54 3.80 32.75
N GLU A 40 6.07 3.64 33.97
CA GLU A 40 5.87 4.58 35.03
C GLU A 40 6.48 5.98 34.77
N GLN A 41 7.45 6.05 33.84
CA GLN A 41 8.15 7.28 33.47
C GLN A 41 7.57 7.95 32.21
N GLY A 42 6.45 7.45 31.69
CA GLY A 42 5.83 7.94 30.46
C GLY A 42 5.74 6.87 29.37
N ILE A 43 5.50 7.30 28.14
CA ILE A 43 5.40 6.44 26.97
C ILE A 43 6.76 6.39 26.27
N ILE A 44 7.30 5.20 26.05
CA ILE A 44 8.46 5.00 25.19
C ILE A 44 7.96 4.63 23.80
N ALA A 45 8.29 5.43 22.80
CA ALA A 45 8.01 5.18 21.39
C ALA A 45 9.31 4.81 20.67
N ALA A 46 9.32 3.71 19.92
CA ALA A 46 10.50 3.23 19.23
C ALA A 46 10.20 2.81 17.80
N ARG A 47 10.91 3.41 16.86
CA ARG A 47 10.83 3.07 15.42
C ARG A 47 11.82 1.96 15.10
N ASP A 48 11.48 1.06 14.17
CA ASP A 48 12.40 -0.02 13.78
C ASP A 48 13.74 0.49 13.22
N LYS A 49 14.76 -0.37 13.24
CA LYS A 49 16.16 -0.06 12.87
C LYS A 49 16.31 0.69 11.53
N TYR A 50 15.39 0.46 10.59
CA TYR A 50 15.43 1.05 9.26
C TYR A 50 14.26 2.01 8.98
N GLY A 51 13.42 2.29 9.96
CA GLY A 51 12.31 3.22 9.83
C GLY A 51 11.26 2.82 8.79
N ARG A 52 11.00 1.52 8.63
CA ARG A 52 10.07 1.01 7.60
C ARG A 52 8.64 1.47 7.77
N SER A 53 8.21 1.61 9.02
CA SER A 53 6.90 2.16 9.36
C SER A 53 7.08 3.42 10.21
N PRO A 54 6.33 4.50 9.95
CA PRO A 54 6.47 5.74 10.67
C PRO A 54 5.97 5.62 12.12
N ILE A 55 6.54 6.43 13.00
CA ILE A 55 6.00 6.82 14.30
C ILE A 55 6.21 8.32 14.42
N LEU A 56 5.16 9.03 14.74
CA LEU A 56 5.06 10.47 14.72
C LEU A 56 4.62 10.97 16.09
N VAL A 57 5.14 12.12 16.51
CA VAL A 57 4.76 12.78 17.77
C VAL A 57 3.99 14.04 17.43
N GLY A 58 2.83 14.21 18.04
CA GLY A 58 2.03 15.41 18.00
C GLY A 58 2.03 16.12 19.33
N ARG A 59 1.98 17.46 19.33
CA ARG A 59 1.84 18.33 20.49
C ARG A 59 0.44 18.92 20.50
N GLY A 60 -0.22 18.85 21.63
CA GLY A 60 -1.49 19.53 21.94
C GLY A 60 -1.38 20.38 23.19
N ASP A 61 -2.46 21.07 23.56
CA ASP A 61 -2.49 21.96 24.74
C ASP A 61 -2.22 21.21 26.04
N ASN A 62 -2.60 19.96 26.15
CA ASN A 62 -2.53 19.18 27.39
C ASN A 62 -1.45 18.05 27.30
N GLY A 63 -0.48 18.16 26.42
CA GLY A 63 0.61 17.17 26.32
C GLY A 63 0.89 16.65 24.91
N TYR A 64 1.41 15.43 24.82
CA TYR A 64 1.89 14.84 23.58
C TYR A 64 1.12 13.57 23.24
N ALA A 65 0.98 13.32 21.95
CA ALA A 65 0.38 12.10 21.40
C ALA A 65 1.33 11.42 20.42
N VAL A 66 1.18 10.10 20.27
CA VAL A 66 1.95 9.32 19.29
C VAL A 66 1.00 8.61 18.34
N SER A 67 1.28 8.70 17.04
CA SER A 67 0.51 8.04 16.00
C SER A 67 1.42 7.52 14.90
N SER A 68 0.93 6.60 14.09
CA SER A 68 1.52 6.20 12.81
C SER A 68 0.95 6.98 11.62
N GLU A 69 -0.02 7.87 11.85
CA GLU A 69 -0.73 8.63 10.81
C GLU A 69 -0.80 10.12 11.17
N THR A 70 -0.27 10.98 10.30
CA THR A 70 -0.27 12.44 10.54
C THR A 70 -1.67 13.03 10.59
N CYS A 71 -2.62 12.49 9.81
CA CYS A 71 -4.00 12.99 9.77
C CYS A 71 -4.78 12.79 11.08
N SER A 72 -4.31 11.94 12.00
CA SER A 72 -4.92 11.76 13.31
C SER A 72 -4.76 12.98 14.21
N PHE A 73 -3.66 13.72 14.06
CA PHE A 73 -3.34 14.84 14.92
C PHE A 73 -4.33 16.01 14.81
N PRO A 74 -4.58 16.61 13.62
CA PRO A 74 -5.52 17.72 13.54
C PRO A 74 -6.95 17.33 13.94
N ASN A 75 -7.36 16.08 13.71
CA ASN A 75 -8.67 15.59 14.11
C ASN A 75 -8.87 15.57 15.63
N LEU A 76 -7.76 15.52 16.40
CA LEU A 76 -7.76 15.43 17.86
C LEU A 76 -7.20 16.70 18.53
N GLY A 77 -6.97 17.78 17.78
CA GLY A 77 -6.42 19.04 18.29
C GLY A 77 -4.93 18.99 18.59
N TYR A 78 -4.18 18.15 17.88
CA TYR A 78 -2.72 18.08 17.96
C TYR A 78 -2.09 18.61 16.69
N GLU A 79 -0.85 19.07 16.78
CA GLU A 79 0.02 19.43 15.67
C GLU A 79 1.22 18.49 15.61
N LEU A 80 1.61 18.05 14.40
CA LEU A 80 2.82 17.25 14.21
C LEU A 80 4.05 18.08 14.65
N CYS A 81 4.83 17.55 15.59
CA CYS A 81 6.02 18.23 16.11
C CYS A 81 7.32 17.43 15.92
N TYR A 82 7.23 16.11 15.78
CA TYR A 82 8.42 15.30 15.58
C TYR A 82 8.14 13.99 14.80
N ASP A 83 9.04 13.65 13.87
CA ASP A 83 9.06 12.37 13.18
C ASP A 83 10.21 11.53 13.72
N ILE A 84 9.88 10.44 14.42
CA ILE A 84 10.87 9.56 15.07
C ILE A 84 11.72 8.89 13.98
N ARG A 85 13.04 9.05 14.08
CA ARG A 85 14.03 8.60 13.10
C ARG A 85 14.25 7.07 13.13
N PRO A 86 14.86 6.48 12.09
CA PRO A 86 15.18 5.05 12.08
C PRO A 86 15.95 4.60 13.31
N GLY A 87 15.49 3.55 13.98
CA GLY A 87 16.12 3.00 15.17
C GLY A 87 16.07 3.90 16.42
N GLU A 88 15.40 5.04 16.34
CA GLU A 88 15.31 5.98 17.44
C GLU A 88 14.29 5.51 18.50
N ILE A 89 14.60 5.80 19.75
CA ILE A 89 13.80 5.52 20.93
C ILE A 89 13.56 6.85 21.64
N VAL A 90 12.30 7.23 21.78
CA VAL A 90 11.88 8.52 22.35
C VAL A 90 11.00 8.26 23.56
N ARG A 91 11.26 8.95 24.68
CA ARG A 91 10.37 9.00 25.83
C ARG A 91 9.49 10.24 25.75
N LEU A 92 8.19 10.04 25.97
CA LEU A 92 7.21 11.11 26.02
C LEU A 92 6.62 11.19 27.44
N THR A 93 6.50 12.40 27.94
CA THR A 93 5.79 12.75 29.18
C THR A 93 4.73 13.82 28.86
N ALA A 94 4.01 14.29 29.86
CA ALA A 94 3.09 15.42 29.69
C ALA A 94 3.83 16.73 29.31
N ASP A 95 5.08 16.87 29.80
CA ASP A 95 5.86 18.11 29.69
C ASP A 95 6.73 18.17 28.42
N GLY A 96 7.01 17.02 27.78
CA GLY A 96 7.89 16.99 26.62
C GLY A 96 8.23 15.60 26.10
N TYR A 97 9.13 15.57 25.13
CA TYR A 97 9.73 14.34 24.63
C TYR A 97 11.25 14.47 24.56
N GLU A 98 11.94 13.36 24.75
CA GLU A 98 13.39 13.28 24.65
C GLU A 98 13.84 12.04 23.91
N SER A 99 14.88 12.15 23.09
CA SER A 99 15.52 11.01 22.44
C SER A 99 16.45 10.30 23.41
N LEU A 100 16.24 9.00 23.59
CA LEU A 100 17.02 8.16 24.51
C LEU A 100 18.23 7.48 23.85
N ASN A 101 18.37 7.62 22.53
CA ASN A 101 19.50 7.08 21.78
C ASN A 101 19.74 7.87 20.49
N GLN A 102 20.92 7.69 19.91
CA GLN A 102 21.22 8.25 18.59
C GLN A 102 20.46 7.49 17.49
N PRO A 103 19.78 8.19 16.56
CA PRO A 103 19.10 7.58 15.46
C PRO A 103 20.06 6.91 14.47
N GLY A 104 19.57 5.91 13.75
CA GLY A 104 20.28 5.26 12.67
C GLY A 104 20.41 6.16 11.43
N LYS A 105 21.49 5.99 10.68
CA LYS A 105 21.77 6.78 9.47
C LYS A 105 21.06 6.26 8.21
N LYS A 106 20.54 5.04 8.24
CA LYS A 106 19.96 4.39 7.06
C LYS A 106 18.47 4.23 7.20
N MET A 107 17.73 4.83 6.27
CA MET A 107 16.29 4.66 6.16
C MET A 107 15.93 3.67 5.04
N GLN A 108 14.91 2.85 5.27
CA GLN A 108 14.28 1.97 4.30
C GLN A 108 12.76 1.99 4.50
N ILE A 109 12.19 3.20 4.43
CA ILE A 109 10.75 3.38 4.55
C ILE A 109 10.01 2.60 3.46
N CYS A 110 8.83 2.10 3.78
CA CYS A 110 8.05 1.31 2.83
C CYS A 110 7.30 2.23 1.85
N SER A 111 7.59 2.14 0.55
CA SER A 111 6.89 2.91 -0.49
C SER A 111 5.39 2.62 -0.57
N PHE A 112 4.92 1.49 -0.06
CA PHE A 112 3.50 1.17 0.03
C PHE A 112 2.71 2.07 1.01
N LEU A 113 3.38 2.87 1.82
CA LEU A 113 2.74 3.99 2.53
C LEU A 113 2.01 4.91 1.55
N TRP A 114 2.66 5.31 0.48
CA TRP A 114 2.06 6.18 -0.53
C TRP A 114 1.23 5.41 -1.55
N VAL A 115 1.65 4.22 -1.95
CA VAL A 115 0.96 3.45 -2.98
C VAL A 115 -0.39 2.92 -2.49
N TYR A 116 -0.46 2.38 -1.26
CA TYR A 116 -1.63 1.61 -0.82
C TYR A 116 -2.18 2.01 0.55
N TYR A 117 -1.40 1.79 1.64
CA TYR A 117 -2.01 1.79 2.98
C TYR A 117 -2.00 3.13 3.69
N GLY A 118 -1.21 4.10 3.27
CA GLY A 118 -1.27 5.46 3.80
C GLY A 118 -2.61 6.12 3.49
N TYR A 119 -3.18 6.79 4.48
CA TYR A 119 -4.42 7.52 4.26
C TYR A 119 -4.15 8.76 3.39
N PRO A 120 -5.05 9.14 2.45
CA PRO A 120 -4.79 10.22 1.48
C PRO A 120 -4.39 11.56 2.11
N ALA A 121 -4.99 11.89 3.26
CA ALA A 121 -4.67 13.13 3.99
C ALA A 121 -3.38 13.06 4.82
N CYS A 122 -2.68 11.92 4.83
CA CYS A 122 -1.42 11.77 5.55
C CYS A 122 -0.23 12.28 4.77
N GLU A 123 0.78 12.69 5.53
CA GLU A 123 2.10 13.04 5.03
C GLU A 123 3.16 12.20 5.76
N TYR A 124 4.14 11.72 5.01
CA TYR A 124 5.28 10.96 5.55
C TYR A 124 6.57 11.45 4.92
N GLU A 125 7.57 11.72 5.74
CA GLU A 125 8.88 12.24 5.28
C GLU A 125 8.72 13.48 4.37
N GLY A 126 7.79 14.39 4.70
CA GLY A 126 7.52 15.61 3.93
C GLY A 126 6.79 15.40 2.60
N LYS A 127 6.18 14.22 2.37
CA LYS A 127 5.45 13.92 1.13
C LYS A 127 4.03 13.45 1.42
N ASN A 128 3.05 14.18 0.92
CA ASN A 128 1.63 13.85 1.05
C ASN A 128 1.27 12.62 0.20
N VAL A 129 0.39 11.77 0.73
CA VAL A 129 -0.02 10.51 0.08
C VAL A 129 -0.83 10.76 -1.18
N GLU A 130 -1.80 11.68 -1.13
CA GLU A 130 -2.67 11.99 -2.28
C GLU A 130 -1.89 12.65 -3.42
N GLU A 131 -0.98 13.58 -3.10
CA GLU A 131 -0.12 14.21 -4.10
C GLU A 131 0.78 13.19 -4.81
N MET A 132 1.36 12.25 -4.06
CA MET A 132 2.17 11.18 -4.65
C MET A 132 1.36 10.29 -5.60
N ARG A 133 0.14 9.93 -5.22
CA ARG A 133 -0.77 9.16 -6.09
C ARG A 133 -1.15 9.96 -7.34
N PHE A 134 -1.48 11.23 -7.17
CA PHE A 134 -1.81 12.13 -8.28
C PHE A 134 -0.64 12.26 -9.26
N HIS A 135 0.57 12.56 -8.80
CA HIS A 135 1.75 12.68 -9.65
C HIS A 135 2.08 11.38 -10.39
N THR A 136 1.95 10.24 -9.72
CA THR A 136 2.12 8.92 -10.36
C THR A 136 1.15 8.74 -11.54
N GLY A 137 -0.11 9.09 -11.34
CA GLY A 137 -1.13 9.04 -12.38
C GLY A 137 -0.87 10.02 -13.52
N PHE A 138 -0.53 11.26 -13.19
CA PHE A 138 -0.22 12.32 -14.15
C PHE A 138 0.91 11.92 -15.12
N GLU A 139 2.04 11.46 -14.58
CA GLU A 139 3.18 11.01 -15.38
C GLU A 139 2.87 9.78 -16.24
N MET A 140 2.03 8.88 -15.72
CA MET A 140 1.59 7.71 -16.49
C MET A 140 0.63 8.13 -17.62
N GLY A 141 -0.36 8.99 -17.33
CA GLY A 141 -1.34 9.46 -18.30
C GLY A 141 -0.69 10.25 -19.45
N LYS A 142 0.29 11.10 -19.13
CA LYS A 142 1.06 11.87 -20.11
C LYS A 142 1.82 11.02 -21.13
N LYS A 143 2.28 9.82 -20.71
CA LYS A 143 3.07 8.89 -21.52
C LYS A 143 2.24 7.78 -22.16
N ASP A 144 0.96 7.71 -21.85
CA ASP A 144 0.10 6.64 -22.34
C ASP A 144 -0.51 6.99 -23.69
N ASP A 145 -0.38 6.08 -24.64
CA ASP A 145 -0.78 6.26 -26.06
C ASP A 145 -2.17 5.69 -26.39
N ILE A 146 -2.83 5.01 -25.42
CA ILE A 146 -4.15 4.42 -25.67
C ILE A 146 -5.24 5.47 -25.87
N GLU A 147 -6.28 5.08 -26.61
CA GLU A 147 -7.53 5.82 -26.70
C GLU A 147 -8.53 5.30 -25.65
N ALA A 148 -9.09 6.18 -24.86
CA ALA A 148 -10.12 5.87 -23.87
C ALA A 148 -11.11 7.00 -23.72
N ASP A 149 -12.35 6.67 -23.38
CA ASP A 149 -13.43 7.64 -23.22
C ASP A 149 -13.38 8.36 -21.86
N PHE A 150 -12.89 7.66 -20.83
CA PHE A 150 -12.66 8.23 -19.50
C PHE A 150 -11.75 7.33 -18.65
N VAL A 151 -11.29 7.89 -17.51
CA VAL A 151 -10.58 7.13 -16.48
C VAL A 151 -11.41 7.07 -15.18
N SER A 152 -11.29 5.97 -14.46
CA SER A 152 -11.88 5.73 -13.15
C SER A 152 -10.84 5.14 -12.20
N GLY A 153 -10.93 5.44 -10.91
CA GLY A 153 -10.14 4.78 -9.88
C GLY A 153 -10.90 3.62 -9.25
N ILE A 154 -10.20 2.53 -8.93
CA ILE A 154 -10.75 1.52 -8.03
C ILE A 154 -10.79 2.13 -6.62
N PRO A 155 -11.95 2.26 -6.00
CA PRO A 155 -12.08 2.92 -4.70
C PRO A 155 -11.44 2.10 -3.55
N ASP A 156 -10.68 2.72 -2.62
CA ASP A 156 -10.38 4.15 -2.55
C ASP A 156 -8.95 4.44 -3.03
N SER A 157 -8.07 3.43 -3.06
CA SER A 157 -6.61 3.56 -3.31
C SER A 157 -6.26 4.04 -4.73
N GLY A 158 -7.06 3.65 -5.73
CA GLY A 158 -6.83 4.04 -7.12
C GLY A 158 -7.34 5.44 -7.50
N VAL A 159 -8.06 6.14 -6.61
CA VAL A 159 -8.73 7.42 -6.95
C VAL A 159 -7.73 8.53 -7.23
N GLY A 160 -6.78 8.77 -6.32
CA GLY A 160 -5.76 9.84 -6.50
C GLY A 160 -4.94 9.65 -7.77
N MET A 161 -4.52 8.40 -8.05
CA MET A 161 -3.84 8.08 -9.31
C MET A 161 -4.73 8.34 -10.54
N ALA A 162 -6.03 7.98 -10.49
CA ALA A 162 -6.93 8.19 -11.62
C ALA A 162 -7.20 9.68 -11.89
N LEU A 163 -7.27 10.50 -10.85
CA LEU A 163 -7.37 11.96 -10.99
C LEU A 163 -6.13 12.54 -11.70
N GLY A 164 -4.94 12.15 -11.26
CA GLY A 164 -3.70 12.54 -11.94
C GLY A 164 -3.64 12.05 -13.38
N TYR A 165 -4.02 10.80 -13.64
CA TYR A 165 -4.05 10.22 -14.98
C TYR A 165 -5.02 10.98 -15.92
N ALA A 166 -6.20 11.37 -15.41
CA ALA A 166 -7.16 12.17 -16.15
C ALA A 166 -6.54 13.47 -16.67
N VAL A 167 -5.82 14.17 -15.80
CA VAL A 167 -5.16 15.43 -16.16
C VAL A 167 -4.00 15.18 -17.14
N GLY A 168 -3.15 14.21 -16.87
CA GLY A 168 -2.00 13.88 -17.73
C GLY A 168 -2.38 13.41 -19.13
N LYS A 169 -3.45 12.62 -19.23
CA LYS A 169 -3.98 12.09 -20.50
C LYS A 169 -4.95 13.03 -21.20
N GLN A 170 -5.46 14.06 -20.49
CA GLN A 170 -6.48 15.00 -20.97
C GLN A 170 -7.81 14.31 -21.32
N ILE A 171 -8.24 13.33 -20.52
CA ILE A 171 -9.54 12.67 -20.61
C ILE A 171 -10.32 12.86 -19.31
N PRO A 172 -11.67 12.80 -19.33
CA PRO A 172 -12.45 13.02 -18.12
C PRO A 172 -12.25 11.91 -17.09
N TYR A 173 -12.20 12.28 -15.80
CA TYR A 173 -12.41 11.35 -14.70
C TYR A 173 -13.90 11.12 -14.48
N ARG A 174 -14.33 9.87 -14.40
CA ARG A 174 -15.70 9.49 -14.05
C ARG A 174 -15.71 8.31 -13.09
N ARG A 175 -16.76 8.22 -12.28
CA ARG A 175 -16.93 7.10 -11.32
C ARG A 175 -17.60 5.90 -12.00
N GLY A 176 -16.85 5.16 -12.79
CA GLY A 176 -17.30 3.91 -13.43
C GLY A 176 -17.55 2.78 -12.44
N ILE A 177 -16.88 2.82 -11.28
CA ILE A 177 -17.13 1.98 -10.11
C ILE A 177 -17.29 2.87 -8.87
N VAL A 178 -18.20 2.52 -7.97
CA VAL A 178 -18.38 3.17 -6.68
C VAL A 178 -18.33 2.17 -5.55
N LYS A 179 -17.82 2.58 -4.40
CA LYS A 179 -17.83 1.79 -3.18
C LYS A 179 -19.19 1.92 -2.49
N TYR A 180 -19.78 0.80 -2.11
CA TYR A 180 -21.01 0.80 -1.33
C TYR A 180 -20.66 0.94 0.16
N THR A 181 -20.73 2.17 0.64
CA THR A 181 -20.34 2.53 2.01
C THR A 181 -21.29 2.06 3.12
N PRO A 182 -22.64 1.87 2.88
CA PRO A 182 -23.54 1.36 3.91
C PRO A 182 -23.27 -0.09 4.32
N THR A 183 -22.51 -0.85 3.51
CA THR A 183 -22.12 -2.20 3.90
C THR A 183 -20.98 -2.18 4.90
N TRP A 184 -20.83 -3.28 5.62
CA TRP A 184 -19.87 -3.50 6.68
C TRP A 184 -18.44 -3.11 6.28
N PRO A 185 -17.71 -2.37 7.12
CA PRO A 185 -16.42 -1.79 6.76
C PRO A 185 -15.35 -2.83 6.42
N ARG A 186 -15.54 -4.11 6.82
CA ARG A 186 -14.57 -5.18 6.61
C ARG A 186 -15.27 -6.47 6.15
N SER A 187 -14.93 -6.97 4.96
CA SER A 187 -15.48 -8.18 4.36
C SER A 187 -15.19 -9.49 5.12
N PHE A 188 -14.30 -9.48 6.10
CA PHE A 188 -13.94 -10.66 6.91
C PHE A 188 -14.71 -10.76 8.24
N THR A 189 -15.57 -9.81 8.54
CA THR A 189 -16.36 -9.81 9.78
C THR A 189 -17.44 -10.92 9.83
N PRO A 190 -18.09 -11.34 8.70
CA PRO A 190 -19.00 -12.46 8.72
C PRO A 190 -18.27 -13.81 8.95
N SER A 191 -18.85 -14.66 9.80
CA SER A 191 -18.31 -15.99 10.12
C SER A 191 -18.46 -17.01 8.98
N ASN A 192 -19.42 -16.79 8.07
CA ASN A 192 -19.76 -17.69 6.97
C ASN A 192 -19.06 -17.25 5.66
N GLN A 193 -18.47 -18.21 4.92
CA GLN A 193 -17.75 -17.98 3.66
C GLN A 193 -18.66 -17.39 2.57
N ALA A 194 -19.88 -17.91 2.40
CA ALA A 194 -20.84 -17.41 1.42
C ALA A 194 -21.24 -15.95 1.69
N MET A 195 -21.39 -15.57 2.97
CA MET A 195 -21.65 -14.19 3.36
C MET A 195 -20.46 -13.29 3.08
N ARG A 196 -19.22 -13.77 3.30
CA ARG A 196 -18.00 -13.00 2.96
C ARG A 196 -17.89 -12.75 1.46
N GLU A 197 -18.21 -13.73 0.63
CA GLU A 197 -18.24 -13.59 -0.83
C GLU A 197 -19.33 -12.62 -1.28
N LEU A 198 -20.52 -12.68 -0.68
CA LEU A 198 -21.59 -11.75 -0.95
C LEU A 198 -21.22 -10.32 -0.58
N VAL A 199 -20.68 -10.09 0.62
CA VAL A 199 -20.20 -8.77 1.07
C VAL A 199 -19.08 -8.24 0.17
N ALA A 200 -18.17 -9.10 -0.28
CA ALA A 200 -17.11 -8.71 -1.22
C ALA A 200 -17.70 -8.27 -2.58
N LYS A 201 -18.71 -8.97 -3.11
CA LYS A 201 -19.42 -8.58 -4.34
C LYS A 201 -20.20 -7.29 -4.21
N MET A 202 -20.82 -7.05 -3.04
CA MET A 202 -21.60 -5.83 -2.78
C MET A 202 -20.72 -4.59 -2.55
N LYS A 203 -19.44 -4.76 -2.30
CA LYS A 203 -18.52 -3.67 -1.92
C LYS A 203 -18.26 -2.69 -3.05
N LEU A 204 -18.17 -3.18 -4.28
CA LEU A 204 -17.90 -2.38 -5.48
C LEU A 204 -19.04 -2.52 -6.47
N ILE A 205 -19.67 -1.40 -6.82
CA ILE A 205 -20.83 -1.37 -7.72
C ILE A 205 -20.42 -0.68 -9.02
N PRO A 206 -20.42 -1.39 -10.17
CA PRO A 206 -20.24 -0.78 -11.48
C PRO A 206 -21.41 0.11 -11.86
N ASN A 207 -21.14 1.24 -12.49
CA ASN A 207 -22.13 2.20 -12.95
C ASN A 207 -22.45 1.96 -14.43
N LYS A 208 -23.56 1.28 -14.72
CA LYS A 208 -23.93 0.88 -16.09
C LYS A 208 -24.01 2.08 -17.05
N SER A 209 -24.63 3.18 -16.66
CA SER A 209 -24.80 4.36 -17.53
C SER A 209 -23.47 5.03 -17.90
N MET A 210 -22.41 4.80 -17.12
CA MET A 210 -21.06 5.30 -17.41
C MET A 210 -20.27 4.33 -18.26
N LEU A 211 -20.52 3.01 -18.14
CA LEU A 211 -19.68 1.95 -18.73
C LEU A 211 -20.17 1.53 -20.11
N ASP A 212 -21.47 1.59 -20.38
CA ASP A 212 -22.07 1.02 -21.57
C ASP A 212 -21.50 1.60 -22.87
N GLY A 213 -20.91 0.72 -23.70
CA GLY A 213 -20.24 1.06 -24.96
C GLY A 213 -18.90 1.82 -24.83
N LYS A 214 -18.34 1.96 -23.62
CA LYS A 214 -17.16 2.82 -23.35
C LYS A 214 -15.85 2.03 -23.27
N ARG A 215 -14.77 2.67 -23.71
CA ARG A 215 -13.37 2.26 -23.48
C ARG A 215 -12.91 2.96 -22.20
N VAL A 216 -12.60 2.19 -21.16
CA VAL A 216 -12.35 2.73 -19.83
C VAL A 216 -10.97 2.38 -19.31
N VAL A 217 -10.26 3.37 -18.76
CA VAL A 217 -9.06 3.16 -17.96
C VAL A 217 -9.45 3.03 -16.50
N PHE A 218 -8.98 1.98 -15.84
CA PHE A 218 -9.07 1.85 -14.39
C PHE A 218 -7.68 1.93 -13.76
N CYS A 219 -7.53 2.83 -12.80
CA CYS A 219 -6.33 2.93 -11.98
C CYS A 219 -6.52 2.16 -10.67
N ASP A 220 -5.49 1.41 -10.27
CA ASP A 220 -5.46 0.66 -9.01
C ASP A 220 -4.06 0.69 -8.41
N ASP A 221 -3.94 0.34 -7.14
CA ASP A 221 -2.66 0.33 -6.43
C ASP A 221 -1.75 -0.84 -6.85
N SER A 222 -2.27 -2.06 -6.85
CA SER A 222 -1.46 -3.26 -7.05
C SER A 222 -2.27 -4.47 -7.53
N ILE A 223 -1.60 -5.41 -8.20
CA ILE A 223 -2.17 -6.73 -8.52
C ILE A 223 -1.38 -7.79 -7.74
N VAL A 224 -2.03 -8.41 -6.75
CA VAL A 224 -1.43 -9.50 -5.96
C VAL A 224 -1.84 -10.85 -6.53
N ARG A 225 -3.04 -11.33 -6.19
CA ARG A 225 -3.58 -12.62 -6.64
C ARG A 225 -4.28 -12.56 -7.99
N GLY A 226 -4.83 -11.40 -8.33
CA GLY A 226 -5.60 -11.16 -9.54
C GLY A 226 -7.01 -11.74 -9.54
N THR A 227 -7.40 -12.58 -8.56
CA THR A 227 -8.73 -13.22 -8.54
C THR A 227 -9.85 -12.19 -8.43
N GLN A 228 -9.78 -11.32 -7.44
CA GLN A 228 -10.78 -10.27 -7.22
C GLN A 228 -10.83 -9.29 -8.39
N LEU A 229 -9.68 -8.94 -8.97
CA LEU A 229 -9.63 -8.06 -10.13
C LEU A 229 -10.29 -8.68 -11.35
N ARG A 230 -10.07 -9.99 -11.61
CA ARG A 230 -10.73 -10.72 -12.71
C ARG A 230 -12.24 -10.69 -12.57
N ASP A 231 -12.75 -10.92 -11.35
CA ASP A 231 -14.20 -10.90 -11.10
C ASP A 231 -14.77 -9.50 -11.31
N ASN A 232 -14.10 -8.46 -10.82
CA ASN A 232 -14.47 -7.07 -11.09
C ASN A 232 -14.46 -6.74 -12.58
N VAL A 233 -13.45 -7.16 -13.33
CA VAL A 233 -13.37 -6.94 -14.78
C VAL A 233 -14.52 -7.64 -15.51
N SER A 234 -14.87 -8.86 -15.13
CA SER A 234 -16.03 -9.57 -15.68
C SER A 234 -17.32 -8.80 -15.46
N ASP A 235 -17.48 -8.20 -14.28
CA ASP A 235 -18.63 -7.34 -14.00
C ASP A 235 -18.63 -6.08 -14.88
N LEU A 236 -17.48 -5.44 -15.13
CA LEU A 236 -17.40 -4.28 -16.02
C LEU A 236 -17.89 -4.60 -17.44
N TYR A 237 -17.46 -5.72 -18.01
CA TYR A 237 -17.94 -6.16 -19.33
C TYR A 237 -19.42 -6.51 -19.31
N ARG A 238 -19.93 -7.16 -18.25
CA ARG A 238 -21.35 -7.45 -18.09
C ARG A 238 -22.21 -6.16 -18.05
N TYR A 239 -21.64 -5.06 -17.54
CA TYR A 239 -22.28 -3.73 -17.52
C TYR A 239 -22.02 -2.92 -18.80
N GLY A 240 -21.46 -3.54 -19.86
CA GLY A 240 -21.38 -2.99 -21.19
C GLY A 240 -20.08 -2.28 -21.54
N ALA A 241 -19.04 -2.35 -20.71
CA ALA A 241 -17.73 -1.79 -21.09
C ALA A 241 -17.22 -2.42 -22.39
N LYS A 242 -16.77 -1.60 -23.35
CA LYS A 242 -16.21 -2.04 -24.62
C LYS A 242 -14.77 -2.51 -24.49
N GLU A 243 -13.98 -1.75 -23.73
CA GLU A 243 -12.58 -2.05 -23.45
C GLU A 243 -12.28 -1.67 -21.98
N VAL A 244 -11.47 -2.49 -21.33
CA VAL A 244 -10.99 -2.27 -19.95
C VAL A 244 -9.48 -2.25 -19.94
N HIS A 245 -8.91 -1.09 -19.67
CA HIS A 245 -7.47 -0.88 -19.54
C HIS A 245 -7.10 -0.70 -18.07
N MET A 246 -6.08 -1.41 -17.59
CA MET A 246 -5.63 -1.27 -16.20
C MET A 246 -4.30 -0.52 -16.11
N ARG A 247 -4.23 0.41 -15.13
CA ARG A 247 -3.02 1.19 -14.81
C ARG A 247 -2.71 1.05 -13.34
N ILE A 248 -1.54 0.54 -13.02
CA ILE A 248 -1.18 0.11 -11.67
C ILE A 248 -0.05 0.98 -11.12
N SER A 249 -0.25 1.53 -9.93
CA SER A 249 0.70 2.47 -9.29
C SER A 249 1.89 1.80 -8.62
N CYS A 250 2.01 0.48 -8.68
CA CYS A 250 3.23 -0.22 -8.26
C CYS A 250 3.77 -1.12 -9.39
N PRO A 251 5.07 -1.45 -9.37
CA PRO A 251 5.64 -2.47 -10.23
C PRO A 251 4.98 -3.84 -9.99
N PRO A 252 5.02 -4.76 -10.99
CA PRO A 252 4.55 -6.12 -10.79
C PRO A 252 5.21 -6.78 -9.58
N LEU A 253 4.41 -7.28 -8.65
CA LEU A 253 4.90 -7.90 -7.42
C LEU A 253 5.48 -9.28 -7.71
N LEU A 254 6.81 -9.41 -7.66
CA LEU A 254 7.53 -10.65 -7.93
C LEU A 254 7.93 -11.42 -6.66
N TYR A 255 7.95 -10.75 -5.51
CA TYR A 255 8.32 -11.33 -4.23
C TYR A 255 7.32 -10.96 -3.15
N PRO A 256 6.96 -11.89 -2.24
CA PRO A 256 6.20 -11.55 -1.05
C PRO A 256 7.04 -10.67 -0.13
N CYS A 257 6.40 -9.74 0.55
CA CYS A 257 7.09 -8.89 1.51
C CYS A 257 7.52 -9.70 2.75
N LYS A 258 8.82 -9.66 3.07
CA LYS A 258 9.38 -10.31 4.27
C LYS A 258 9.39 -9.40 5.50
N PHE A 259 9.10 -8.10 5.33
CA PHE A 259 9.30 -7.08 6.35
C PHE A 259 8.01 -6.55 6.95
N LEU A 260 6.92 -6.57 6.18
CA LEU A 260 5.61 -6.09 6.57
C LEU A 260 4.59 -7.19 6.32
N ASN A 261 3.72 -7.41 7.30
CA ASN A 261 2.72 -8.48 7.22
C ASN A 261 1.43 -7.98 6.54
N PHE A 262 1.52 -7.54 5.28
CA PHE A 262 0.36 -7.08 4.50
C PHE A 262 -0.58 -8.20 4.08
N THR A 263 -0.04 -9.40 3.89
CA THR A 263 -0.82 -10.55 3.48
C THR A 263 -0.50 -11.74 4.37
N ALA A 264 -1.51 -12.55 4.65
CA ALA A 264 -1.31 -13.87 5.25
C ALA A 264 -0.63 -14.85 4.27
N SER A 265 -0.25 -14.37 3.09
CA SER A 265 0.37 -15.13 2.02
C SER A 265 1.74 -15.64 2.44
N LYS A 266 1.84 -16.95 2.56
CA LYS A 266 3.09 -17.65 2.92
C LYS A 266 3.80 -18.22 1.69
N SER A 267 3.15 -18.21 0.52
CA SER A 267 3.66 -18.81 -0.71
C SER A 267 3.82 -17.75 -1.81
N GLU A 268 4.95 -17.79 -2.51
CA GLU A 268 5.19 -16.97 -3.70
C GLU A 268 4.19 -17.28 -4.82
N MET A 269 3.63 -18.48 -4.86
CA MET A 269 2.61 -18.91 -5.82
C MET A 269 1.25 -18.22 -5.61
N GLU A 270 1.07 -17.44 -4.56
CA GLU A 270 -0.11 -16.58 -4.43
C GLU A 270 -0.02 -15.32 -5.32
N LEU A 271 1.19 -14.94 -5.74
CA LEU A 271 1.40 -13.85 -6.66
C LEU A 271 1.06 -14.28 -8.11
N ILE A 272 0.20 -13.50 -8.78
CA ILE A 272 -0.18 -13.77 -10.18
C ILE A 272 1.06 -13.79 -11.11
N THR A 273 2.04 -12.95 -10.83
CA THR A 273 3.32 -12.87 -11.54
C THR A 273 4.08 -14.19 -11.47
N ARG A 274 4.22 -14.77 -10.27
CA ARG A 274 4.96 -16.01 -10.05
C ARG A 274 4.25 -17.21 -10.66
N ARG A 275 2.91 -17.27 -10.57
CA ARG A 275 2.13 -18.29 -11.30
C ARG A 275 2.32 -18.18 -12.81
N THR A 276 2.34 -16.94 -13.32
CA THR A 276 2.54 -16.72 -14.76
C THR A 276 3.96 -17.11 -15.20
N ILE A 277 4.98 -16.81 -14.39
CA ILE A 277 6.36 -17.26 -14.67
C ILE A 277 6.44 -18.78 -14.64
N ALA A 278 5.81 -19.44 -13.68
CA ALA A 278 5.77 -20.91 -13.61
C ALA A 278 5.14 -21.54 -14.86
N GLU A 279 4.11 -20.93 -15.41
CA GLU A 279 3.47 -21.42 -16.67
C GLU A 279 4.36 -21.17 -17.90
N ILE A 280 5.08 -20.05 -17.96
CA ILE A 280 5.97 -19.72 -19.10
C ILE A 280 7.25 -20.57 -19.06
N GLU A 281 7.86 -20.72 -17.90
CA GLU A 281 9.20 -21.28 -17.72
C GLU A 281 9.19 -22.74 -17.17
N GLY A 282 8.03 -23.25 -16.74
CA GLY A 282 7.92 -24.50 -16.01
C GLY A 282 8.43 -24.44 -14.56
N ASN A 283 8.97 -23.29 -14.12
CA ASN A 283 9.52 -23.07 -12.79
C ASN A 283 9.29 -21.61 -12.36
N PRO A 284 8.64 -21.34 -11.21
CA PRO A 284 8.37 -19.99 -10.75
C PRO A 284 9.61 -19.16 -10.39
N ASP A 285 10.76 -19.81 -10.13
CA ASP A 285 12.00 -19.17 -9.72
C ASP A 285 12.94 -18.85 -10.88
N LYS A 286 12.63 -19.35 -12.07
CA LYS A 286 13.50 -19.20 -13.23
C LYS A 286 13.44 -17.78 -13.80
N ASN A 287 14.59 -17.17 -14.03
CA ASN A 287 14.74 -15.87 -14.70
C ASN A 287 14.00 -14.68 -14.05
N VAL A 288 13.61 -14.73 -12.78
CA VAL A 288 12.79 -13.71 -12.11
C VAL A 288 13.34 -12.30 -12.27
N ALA A 289 14.65 -12.12 -12.24
CA ALA A 289 15.30 -10.82 -12.45
C ALA A 289 15.05 -10.23 -13.86
N ALA A 290 14.90 -11.06 -14.87
CA ALA A 290 14.56 -10.60 -16.22
C ALA A 290 13.10 -10.12 -16.29
N TYR A 291 12.19 -10.77 -15.56
CA TYR A 291 10.79 -10.35 -15.42
C TYR A 291 10.61 -9.06 -14.62
N ALA A 292 11.57 -8.68 -13.77
CA ALA A 292 11.58 -7.39 -13.05
C ALA A 292 11.97 -6.20 -13.94
N ARG A 293 12.64 -6.44 -15.07
CA ARG A 293 13.14 -5.39 -15.96
C ARG A 293 12.04 -4.93 -16.91
N THR A 294 11.45 -3.78 -16.64
CA THR A 294 10.42 -3.16 -17.49
C THR A 294 10.90 -3.05 -18.93
N GLY A 295 10.06 -3.48 -19.88
CA GLY A 295 10.35 -3.47 -21.33
C GLY A 295 11.18 -4.66 -21.83
N SER A 296 11.66 -5.55 -20.95
CA SER A 296 12.32 -6.79 -21.42
C SER A 296 11.32 -7.72 -22.14
N PRO A 297 11.77 -8.60 -23.03
CA PRO A 297 10.90 -9.60 -23.64
C PRO A 297 10.14 -10.45 -22.60
N GLN A 298 10.81 -10.86 -21.53
CA GLN A 298 10.22 -11.63 -20.43
C GLN A 298 9.14 -10.82 -19.69
N TYR A 299 9.42 -9.55 -19.34
CA TYR A 299 8.44 -8.66 -18.72
C TYR A 299 7.18 -8.51 -19.59
N ASN A 300 7.37 -8.22 -20.89
CA ASN A 300 6.26 -8.03 -21.83
C ASN A 300 5.45 -9.32 -22.01
N CYS A 301 6.11 -10.47 -22.08
CA CYS A 301 5.46 -11.78 -22.14
C CYS A 301 4.58 -12.00 -20.89
N MET A 302 5.13 -11.80 -19.69
CA MET A 302 4.41 -11.95 -18.43
C MET A 302 3.19 -11.01 -18.35
N VAL A 303 3.36 -9.73 -18.68
CA VAL A 303 2.27 -8.74 -18.68
C VAL A 303 1.16 -9.14 -19.64
N ASN A 304 1.51 -9.58 -20.86
CA ASN A 304 0.53 -10.05 -21.85
C ASN A 304 -0.22 -11.31 -21.38
N CYS A 305 0.46 -12.24 -20.73
CA CYS A 305 -0.19 -13.41 -20.13
C CYS A 305 -1.14 -13.00 -18.98
N ILE A 306 -0.75 -12.05 -18.14
CA ILE A 306 -1.60 -11.52 -17.06
C ILE A 306 -2.83 -10.81 -17.65
N CYS A 307 -2.68 -10.01 -18.72
CA CYS A 307 -3.81 -9.40 -19.42
C CYS A 307 -4.84 -10.45 -19.87
N LYS A 308 -4.38 -11.52 -20.50
CA LYS A 308 -5.27 -12.61 -20.94
C LYS A 308 -5.98 -13.29 -19.77
N LYS A 309 -5.25 -13.59 -18.68
CA LYS A 309 -5.82 -14.21 -17.47
C LYS A 309 -6.88 -13.37 -16.80
N LEU A 310 -6.71 -12.05 -16.82
CA LEU A 310 -7.61 -11.09 -16.21
C LEU A 310 -8.71 -10.60 -17.16
N ASN A 311 -8.65 -11.03 -18.43
CA ASN A 311 -9.55 -10.59 -19.51
C ASN A 311 -9.59 -9.06 -19.66
N ILE A 312 -8.42 -8.39 -19.57
CA ILE A 312 -8.28 -6.95 -19.74
C ILE A 312 -7.64 -6.62 -21.09
N THR A 313 -8.01 -5.46 -21.65
CA THR A 313 -7.52 -5.01 -22.96
C THR A 313 -6.04 -4.65 -22.92
N SER A 314 -5.59 -3.94 -21.88
CA SER A 314 -4.17 -3.62 -21.67
C SER A 314 -3.82 -3.40 -20.20
N LEU A 315 -2.56 -3.63 -19.86
CA LEU A 315 -1.99 -3.44 -18.53
C LEU A 315 -0.68 -2.68 -18.63
N LYS A 316 -0.57 -1.56 -17.92
CA LYS A 316 0.70 -0.88 -17.65
C LYS A 316 0.87 -0.67 -16.15
N SER A 317 2.09 -0.78 -15.67
CA SER A 317 2.48 -0.53 -14.28
C SER A 317 3.59 0.49 -14.24
N VAL A 318 3.74 1.20 -13.13
CA VAL A 318 4.94 2.01 -12.89
C VAL A 318 6.16 1.10 -12.83
N SER A 319 7.34 1.64 -13.15
CA SER A 319 8.60 0.93 -12.95
C SER A 319 9.19 1.21 -11.57
N TYR A 320 10.12 0.38 -11.11
CA TYR A 320 10.90 0.65 -9.90
C TYR A 320 11.69 1.97 -9.98
N THR A 321 12.12 2.37 -11.18
CA THR A 321 12.79 3.65 -11.41
C THR A 321 11.87 4.84 -11.14
N HIS A 322 10.58 4.75 -11.50
CA HIS A 322 9.61 5.80 -11.21
C HIS A 322 9.40 5.98 -9.69
N LEU A 323 9.35 4.89 -8.93
CA LEU A 323 9.24 4.98 -7.46
C LEU A 323 10.47 5.64 -6.82
N ARG A 324 11.67 5.38 -7.37
CA ARG A 324 12.92 6.01 -6.88
C ARG A 324 13.05 7.47 -7.27
N ALA A 325 12.49 7.89 -8.37
CA ALA A 325 12.54 9.30 -8.81
C ALA A 325 11.77 10.26 -7.88
N HIS A 326 11.01 9.72 -6.94
CA HIS A 326 10.29 10.48 -5.91
C HIS A 326 10.97 10.43 -4.52
N GLU A 327 12.09 9.72 -4.38
CA GLU A 327 12.98 9.77 -3.20
C GLU A 327 13.91 10.99 -3.27
#